data_463b42bd3fb6af863af7db040ae916bb
#
_entry.id   463b42bd3fb6af863af7db040ae916bb
#
_cell.length_a   1.000
_cell.length_b   1.000
_cell.length_c   1.000
_cell.angle_alpha   90.00
_cell.angle_beta   90.00
_cell.angle_gamma   90.00
#
_symmetry.space_group_name_H-M   'P 1'
#
loop_
_entity.id
_entity.type
_entity.pdbx_description
1 polymer ?
#
loop_
_entity_poly.entity_id
_entity_poly.type
_entity_poly.pdbx_seq_one_letter_code
_entity_poly.pdbx_strand_id
1 'polypeptide(L)'
;MHTEISPWIEKLSPHRLRIAIASAMLVLVVALAWVAWRWSVAEDRMAMLQKQADAGFLRAPSSSRSVRVDLRAPGVVAIGGGEFPERLDIRLNAAGKRYSRFRVSLLREDGTLLLHADQLVRDSNMDLRLSLNSSILPQGAYVLRVEGYARGGKLERIAEARLRAAGR
;
A
#
# COMPACT_ATOMS: atom_id res chain seq x y z
N MET A 1 -23.62 -31.18 41.16
CA MET A 1 -22.36 -30.60 40.67
C MET A 1 -21.95 -29.49 41.63
N HIS A 2 -21.05 -29.79 42.61
CA HIS A 2 -20.51 -28.79 43.52
C HIS A 2 -19.35 -28.12 42.78
N THR A 3 -19.50 -26.85 42.47
CA THR A 3 -18.41 -26.00 42.01
C THR A 3 -17.49 -25.73 43.21
N GLU A 4 -16.36 -26.41 43.28
CA GLU A 4 -15.30 -26.09 44.23
C GLU A 4 -14.79 -24.70 43.91
N ILE A 5 -15.24 -23.74 44.69
CA ILE A 5 -14.66 -22.38 44.69
C ILE A 5 -13.27 -22.50 45.28
N SER A 6 -12.28 -22.20 44.46
CA SER A 6 -10.86 -22.35 44.74
C SER A 6 -10.47 -21.69 46.08
N PRO A 7 -9.77 -22.41 46.98
CA PRO A 7 -9.49 -21.98 48.35
C PRO A 7 -8.57 -20.75 48.45
N TRP A 8 -8.10 -20.21 47.34
CA TRP A 8 -7.29 -19.01 47.27
C TRP A 8 -8.05 -17.69 47.44
N ILE A 9 -9.38 -17.70 47.25
CA ILE A 9 -10.23 -16.49 47.33
C ILE A 9 -10.54 -16.15 48.80
N GLU A 10 -10.53 -17.13 49.69
CA GLU A 10 -10.91 -16.97 51.12
C GLU A 10 -9.84 -16.27 51.97
N LYS A 11 -8.58 -16.19 51.46
CA LYS A 11 -7.45 -15.57 52.20
C LYS A 11 -7.18 -14.10 51.85
N LEU A 12 -7.96 -13.51 50.93
CA LEU A 12 -7.80 -12.11 50.55
C LEU A 12 -8.57 -11.21 51.51
N SER A 13 -7.89 -10.32 52.23
CA SER A 13 -8.53 -9.28 53.03
C SER A 13 -9.47 -8.46 52.10
N PRO A 14 -10.64 -8.00 52.59
CA PRO A 14 -11.64 -7.31 51.76
C PRO A 14 -11.08 -6.08 51.04
N HIS A 15 -10.01 -5.50 51.55
CA HIS A 15 -9.31 -4.37 50.94
C HIS A 15 -8.52 -4.80 49.68
N ARG A 16 -7.83 -5.92 49.73
CA ARG A 16 -7.06 -6.46 48.60
C ARG A 16 -7.97 -6.94 47.47
N LEU A 17 -9.14 -7.50 47.80
CA LEU A 17 -10.13 -7.88 46.80
C LEU A 17 -10.66 -6.66 46.06
N ARG A 18 -10.97 -5.56 46.73
CA ARG A 18 -11.43 -4.31 46.12
C ARG A 18 -10.37 -3.72 45.17
N ILE A 19 -9.10 -3.75 45.55
CA ILE A 19 -8.00 -3.27 44.70
C ILE A 19 -7.85 -4.17 43.49
N ALA A 20 -7.96 -5.49 43.62
CA ALA A 20 -7.85 -6.41 42.50
C ALA A 20 -9.01 -6.23 41.49
N ILE A 21 -10.22 -6.01 41.98
CA ILE A 21 -11.38 -5.73 41.13
C ILE A 21 -11.23 -4.40 40.40
N ALA A 22 -10.78 -3.34 41.10
CA ALA A 22 -10.57 -2.02 40.53
C ALA A 22 -9.47 -2.05 39.45
N SER A 23 -8.36 -2.77 39.68
CA SER A 23 -7.31 -2.90 38.70
C SER A 23 -7.75 -3.72 37.46
N ALA A 24 -8.52 -4.77 37.66
CA ALA A 24 -9.09 -5.56 36.54
C ALA A 24 -10.05 -4.72 35.69
N MET A 25 -10.90 -3.92 36.34
CA MET A 25 -11.81 -2.98 35.63
C MET A 25 -11.04 -1.93 34.86
N LEU A 26 -9.97 -1.37 35.44
CA LEU A 26 -9.14 -0.39 34.73
C LEU A 26 -8.49 -0.98 33.47
N VAL A 27 -7.93 -2.19 33.57
CA VAL A 27 -7.34 -2.88 32.41
C VAL A 27 -8.38 -3.14 31.33
N LEU A 28 -9.59 -3.56 31.73
CA LEU A 28 -10.69 -3.80 30.79
C LEU A 28 -11.09 -2.51 30.05
N VAL A 29 -11.22 -1.39 30.77
CA VAL A 29 -11.55 -0.08 30.17
C VAL A 29 -10.48 0.37 29.19
N VAL A 30 -9.20 0.23 29.56
CA VAL A 30 -8.07 0.58 28.66
C VAL A 30 -8.07 -0.31 27.41
N ALA A 31 -8.33 -1.61 27.56
CA ALA A 31 -8.41 -2.54 26.42
C ALA A 31 -9.57 -2.19 25.48
N LEU A 32 -10.75 -1.88 26.03
CA LEU A 32 -11.91 -1.47 25.25
C LEU A 32 -11.66 -0.14 24.52
N ALA A 33 -11.06 0.85 25.19
CA ALA A 33 -10.70 2.12 24.57
C ALA A 33 -9.70 1.94 23.43
N TRP A 34 -8.72 1.06 23.61
CA TRP A 34 -7.74 0.74 22.55
C TRP A 34 -8.37 0.04 21.34
N VAL A 35 -9.28 -0.90 21.56
CA VAL A 35 -10.04 -1.56 20.50
C VAL A 35 -10.91 -0.54 19.77
N ALA A 36 -11.65 0.30 20.49
CA ALA A 36 -12.50 1.33 19.88
C ALA A 36 -11.68 2.32 19.03
N TRP A 37 -10.52 2.76 19.54
CA TRP A 37 -9.61 3.62 18.76
C TRP A 37 -9.11 2.93 17.48
N ARG A 38 -8.76 1.65 17.57
CA ARG A 38 -8.31 0.88 16.40
C ARG A 38 -9.41 0.72 15.35
N TRP A 39 -10.66 0.60 15.78
CA TRP A 39 -11.81 0.52 14.88
C TRP A 39 -12.09 1.86 14.19
N SER A 40 -12.03 2.98 14.92
CA SER A 40 -12.25 4.30 14.31
C SER A 40 -11.22 4.61 13.23
N VAL A 41 -9.94 4.24 13.43
CA VAL A 41 -8.89 4.39 12.40
C VAL A 41 -9.16 3.52 11.16
N ALA A 42 -9.78 2.35 11.34
CA ALA A 42 -10.15 1.48 10.22
C ALA A 42 -11.33 2.04 9.42
N GLU A 43 -12.33 2.59 10.10
CA GLU A 43 -13.49 3.23 9.47
C GLU A 43 -13.10 4.47 8.66
N ASP A 44 -12.21 5.33 9.18
CA ASP A 44 -11.72 6.50 8.47
C ASP A 44 -10.99 6.12 7.17
N ARG A 45 -10.23 5.03 7.18
CA ARG A 45 -9.59 4.51 5.95
C ARG A 45 -10.58 3.99 4.94
N MET A 46 -11.62 3.28 5.40
CA MET A 46 -12.69 2.78 4.53
C MET A 46 -13.48 3.93 3.92
N ALA A 47 -13.84 4.94 4.73
CA ALA A 47 -14.55 6.13 4.25
C ALA A 47 -13.72 6.93 3.23
N MET A 48 -12.40 7.00 3.43
CA MET A 48 -11.50 7.67 2.48
C MET A 48 -11.39 6.91 1.15
N LEU A 49 -11.29 5.57 1.20
CA LEU A 49 -11.30 4.72 0.01
C LEU A 49 -12.64 4.78 -0.72
N GLN A 50 -13.74 4.83 0.02
CA GLN A 50 -15.09 4.93 -0.55
C GLN A 50 -15.31 6.29 -1.23
N LYS A 51 -14.88 7.39 -0.61
CA LYS A 51 -14.86 8.72 -1.26
C LYS A 51 -14.00 8.76 -2.53
N GLN A 52 -12.89 8.05 -2.55
CA GLN A 52 -12.06 7.94 -3.76
C GLN A 52 -12.73 7.09 -4.85
N ALA A 53 -13.47 6.05 -4.46
CA ALA A 53 -14.26 5.23 -5.39
C ALA A 53 -15.44 6.03 -5.96
N ASP A 54 -16.17 6.75 -5.11
CA ASP A 54 -17.34 7.55 -5.48
C ASP A 54 -16.97 8.80 -6.31
N ALA A 55 -15.77 9.34 -6.12
CA ALA A 55 -15.24 10.46 -6.92
C ALA A 55 -14.88 10.06 -8.38
N GLY A 56 -15.19 8.83 -8.79
CA GLY A 56 -15.00 8.37 -10.17
C GLY A 56 -13.55 8.06 -10.54
N PHE A 57 -12.64 8.02 -9.56
CA PHE A 57 -11.25 7.65 -9.79
C PHE A 57 -11.07 6.16 -10.17
N LEU A 58 -12.05 5.31 -9.85
CA LEU A 58 -12.03 3.87 -10.14
C LEU A 58 -13.13 3.48 -11.12
N ARG A 59 -13.22 4.15 -12.28
CA ARG A 59 -14.01 3.60 -13.37
C ARG A 59 -13.40 2.29 -13.82
N ALA A 60 -14.22 1.26 -13.96
CA ALA A 60 -13.76 -0.03 -14.49
C ALA A 60 -13.08 0.19 -15.85
N PRO A 61 -11.86 -0.34 -16.06
CA PRO A 61 -11.18 -0.19 -17.32
C PRO A 61 -11.96 -0.91 -18.41
N SER A 62 -12.21 -0.23 -19.53
CA SER A 62 -12.89 -0.77 -20.71
C SER A 62 -11.93 -1.51 -21.63
N SER A 63 -10.64 -1.25 -21.51
CA SER A 63 -9.59 -1.83 -22.34
C SER A 63 -8.32 -2.04 -21.52
N SER A 64 -7.40 -2.84 -22.06
CA SER A 64 -6.06 -3.03 -21.50
C SER A 64 -4.99 -2.67 -22.52
N ARG A 65 -3.96 -1.96 -22.09
CA ARG A 65 -2.82 -1.59 -22.90
C ARG A 65 -1.53 -2.01 -22.22
N SER A 66 -0.68 -2.74 -22.95
CA SER A 66 0.67 -3.08 -22.44
C SER A 66 1.67 -2.05 -22.93
N VAL A 67 2.44 -1.50 -22.01
CA VAL A 67 3.49 -0.52 -22.26
C VAL A 67 4.81 -1.07 -21.75
N ARG A 68 5.79 -1.18 -22.64
CA ARG A 68 7.16 -1.59 -22.24
C ARG A 68 8.01 -0.36 -22.03
N VAL A 69 8.64 -0.28 -20.86
CA VAL A 69 9.54 0.81 -20.50
C VAL A 69 10.95 0.24 -20.38
N ASP A 70 11.86 0.74 -21.19
CA ASP A 70 13.27 0.39 -21.07
C ASP A 70 13.94 1.30 -20.05
N LEU A 71 14.37 0.72 -18.94
CA LEU A 71 15.05 1.44 -17.86
C LEU A 71 16.49 1.88 -18.23
N ARG A 72 16.99 1.47 -19.38
CA ARG A 72 18.34 1.82 -19.85
C ARG A 72 18.33 2.98 -20.83
N ALA A 73 17.23 3.21 -21.52
CA ALA A 73 17.09 4.25 -22.50
C ALA A 73 16.45 5.50 -21.89
N PRO A 74 17.11 6.66 -21.93
CA PRO A 74 16.50 7.92 -21.52
C PRO A 74 15.45 8.31 -22.57
N GLY A 75 14.19 8.00 -22.28
CA GLY A 75 13.08 8.34 -23.16
C GLY A 75 11.84 8.71 -22.36
N VAL A 76 10.96 9.50 -22.98
CA VAL A 76 9.64 9.77 -22.45
C VAL A 76 8.67 8.78 -23.06
N VAL A 77 8.06 7.94 -22.24
CA VAL A 77 7.09 6.96 -22.71
C VAL A 77 5.69 7.55 -22.55
N ALA A 78 4.96 7.63 -23.67
CA ALA A 78 3.57 8.07 -23.64
C ALA A 78 2.67 6.97 -23.07
N ILE A 79 1.87 7.32 -22.06
CA ILE A 79 0.91 6.43 -21.41
C ILE A 79 -0.49 7.07 -21.42
N GLY A 80 -1.51 6.24 -21.58
CA GLY A 80 -2.90 6.74 -21.62
C GLY A 80 -3.21 7.52 -22.89
N GLY A 81 -4.23 8.37 -22.83
CA GLY A 81 -4.72 9.17 -23.98
C GLY A 81 -5.94 8.58 -24.66
N GLY A 82 -6.49 7.48 -24.14
CA GLY A 82 -7.78 6.96 -24.56
C GLY A 82 -8.95 7.76 -23.98
N GLU A 83 -10.07 7.78 -24.68
CA GLU A 83 -11.33 8.43 -24.24
C GLU A 83 -11.89 7.78 -22.96
N PHE A 84 -11.65 6.50 -22.79
CA PHE A 84 -12.13 5.70 -21.66
C PHE A 84 -10.97 5.24 -20.76
N PRO A 85 -11.26 4.92 -19.49
CA PRO A 85 -10.27 4.35 -18.59
C PRO A 85 -9.70 3.05 -19.13
N GLU A 86 -8.37 2.94 -19.14
CA GLU A 86 -7.64 1.77 -19.60
C GLU A 86 -6.88 1.13 -18.44
N ARG A 87 -6.77 -0.19 -18.47
CA ARG A 87 -5.81 -0.89 -17.63
C ARG A 87 -4.44 -0.82 -18.31
N LEU A 88 -3.51 -0.15 -17.68
CA LEU A 88 -2.13 -0.04 -18.14
C LEU A 88 -1.29 -1.13 -17.48
N ASP A 89 -0.77 -2.05 -18.29
CA ASP A 89 0.18 -3.07 -17.84
C ASP A 89 1.60 -2.61 -18.24
N ILE A 90 2.29 -1.98 -17.31
CA ILE A 90 3.64 -1.45 -17.50
C ILE A 90 4.64 -2.57 -17.22
N ARG A 91 5.46 -2.89 -18.22
CA ARG A 91 6.56 -3.84 -18.12
C ARG A 91 7.88 -3.08 -18.11
N LEU A 92 8.67 -3.30 -17.04
CA LEU A 92 9.92 -2.63 -16.82
C LEU A 92 11.06 -3.63 -17.00
N ASN A 93 11.92 -3.40 -17.97
CA ASN A 93 13.09 -4.25 -18.17
C ASN A 93 14.11 -4.07 -17.03
N ALA A 94 14.11 -5.03 -16.09
CA ALA A 94 15.03 -5.06 -14.95
C ALA A 94 16.21 -6.04 -15.15
N ALA A 95 16.50 -6.45 -16.36
CA ALA A 95 17.59 -7.38 -16.66
C ALA A 95 18.93 -6.87 -16.18
N GLY A 96 19.78 -7.76 -15.72
CA GLY A 96 21.15 -7.46 -15.25
C GLY A 96 21.22 -6.81 -13.87
N LYS A 97 20.10 -6.63 -13.17
CA LYS A 97 20.10 -6.07 -11.81
C LYS A 97 20.32 -7.15 -10.75
N ARG A 98 21.10 -6.84 -9.71
CA ARG A 98 21.51 -7.80 -8.66
C ARG A 98 20.44 -8.11 -7.61
N TYR A 99 19.33 -7.36 -7.64
CA TYR A 99 18.30 -7.43 -6.61
C TYR A 99 17.26 -8.50 -6.92
N SER A 100 16.75 -9.15 -5.90
CA SER A 100 15.68 -10.15 -6.01
C SER A 100 14.29 -9.54 -5.83
N ARG A 101 14.21 -8.42 -5.11
CA ARG A 101 12.97 -7.71 -4.81
C ARG A 101 13.14 -6.23 -5.13
N PHE A 102 12.04 -5.62 -5.54
CA PHE A 102 12.03 -4.25 -6.03
C PHE A 102 10.86 -3.47 -5.44
N ARG A 103 11.06 -2.16 -5.35
CA ARG A 103 10.00 -1.18 -5.17
C ARG A 103 9.91 -0.35 -6.44
N VAL A 104 8.69 -0.16 -6.93
CA VAL A 104 8.40 0.74 -8.05
C VAL A 104 7.49 1.83 -7.53
N SER A 105 7.93 3.07 -7.67
CA SER A 105 7.19 4.26 -7.24
C SER A 105 6.85 5.13 -8.43
N LEU A 106 5.61 5.59 -8.50
CA LEU A 106 5.16 6.55 -9.49
C LEU A 106 5.01 7.91 -8.81
N LEU A 107 5.77 8.88 -9.28
CA LEU A 107 5.78 10.25 -8.76
C LEU A 107 5.30 11.21 -9.85
N ARG A 108 4.71 12.33 -9.46
CA ARG A 108 4.56 13.47 -10.33
C ARG A 108 5.92 14.14 -10.57
N GLU A 109 5.99 15.03 -11.56
CA GLU A 109 7.20 15.80 -11.85
C GLU A 109 7.65 16.68 -10.67
N ASP A 110 6.72 17.13 -9.85
CA ASP A 110 6.97 17.87 -8.60
C ASP A 110 7.51 17.01 -7.45
N GLY A 111 7.68 15.70 -7.67
CA GLY A 111 8.13 14.73 -6.66
C GLY A 111 7.03 14.16 -5.78
N THR A 112 5.78 14.56 -5.95
CA THR A 112 4.64 14.02 -5.18
C THR A 112 4.44 12.54 -5.51
N LEU A 113 4.48 11.69 -4.49
CA LEU A 113 4.23 10.25 -4.63
C LEU A 113 2.74 10.00 -4.90
N LEU A 114 2.42 9.34 -6.01
CA LEU A 114 1.05 8.93 -6.34
C LEU A 114 0.75 7.51 -5.87
N LEU A 115 1.64 6.59 -6.19
CA LEU A 115 1.53 5.20 -5.77
C LEU A 115 2.90 4.55 -5.67
N HIS A 116 2.99 3.48 -4.91
CA HIS A 116 4.13 2.58 -4.94
C HIS A 116 3.67 1.13 -4.86
N ALA A 117 4.43 0.26 -5.48
CA ALA A 117 4.28 -1.18 -5.37
C ALA A 117 5.55 -1.76 -4.78
N ASP A 118 5.41 -2.42 -3.63
CA ASP A 118 6.51 -3.01 -2.88
C ASP A 118 6.67 -4.49 -3.17
N GLN A 119 7.86 -5.02 -2.88
CA GLN A 119 8.17 -6.45 -2.94
C GLN A 119 7.94 -7.08 -4.32
N LEU A 120 8.02 -6.28 -5.38
CA LEU A 120 7.90 -6.80 -6.74
C LEU A 120 9.04 -7.77 -7.05
N VAL A 121 8.70 -8.86 -7.75
CA VAL A 121 9.65 -9.85 -8.24
C VAL A 121 9.62 -9.83 -9.77
N ARG A 122 10.73 -10.19 -10.39
CA ARG A 122 10.78 -10.35 -11.84
C ARG A 122 9.97 -11.56 -12.29
N ASP A 123 9.35 -11.42 -13.43
CA ASP A 123 8.73 -12.54 -14.12
C ASP A 123 9.76 -13.41 -14.87
N SER A 124 9.29 -14.44 -15.56
CA SER A 124 10.13 -15.33 -16.39
C SER A 124 10.90 -14.58 -17.51
N ASN A 125 10.43 -13.41 -17.91
CA ASN A 125 11.09 -12.58 -18.94
C ASN A 125 12.05 -11.57 -18.32
N MET A 126 12.32 -11.65 -17.01
CA MET A 126 13.14 -10.71 -16.25
C MET A 126 12.56 -9.29 -16.20
N ASP A 127 11.28 -9.13 -16.48
CA ASP A 127 10.56 -7.86 -16.40
C ASP A 127 9.85 -7.73 -15.03
N LEU A 128 9.78 -6.51 -14.52
CA LEU A 128 8.86 -6.16 -13.44
C LEU A 128 7.53 -5.74 -14.05
N ARG A 129 6.43 -6.20 -13.47
CA ARG A 129 5.08 -5.84 -13.94
C ARG A 129 4.38 -4.95 -12.94
N LEU A 130 3.81 -3.87 -13.44
CA LEU A 130 2.97 -2.95 -12.68
C LEU A 130 1.69 -2.72 -13.46
N SER A 131 0.55 -3.10 -12.87
CA SER A 131 -0.76 -2.83 -13.46
C SER A 131 -1.44 -1.69 -12.72
N LEU A 132 -1.93 -0.70 -13.45
CA LEU A 132 -2.65 0.44 -12.89
C LEU A 132 -3.81 0.86 -13.80
N ASN A 133 -4.76 1.59 -13.24
CA ASN A 133 -5.85 2.16 -14.02
C ASN A 133 -5.45 3.56 -14.49
N SER A 134 -5.59 3.86 -15.78
CA SER A 134 -5.25 5.17 -16.33
C SER A 134 -6.06 6.33 -15.75
N SER A 135 -7.22 6.05 -15.13
CA SER A 135 -8.05 7.06 -14.47
C SER A 135 -7.37 7.73 -13.28
N ILE A 136 -6.40 7.07 -12.65
CA ILE A 136 -5.62 7.64 -11.54
C ILE A 136 -4.50 8.58 -12.02
N LEU A 137 -4.27 8.65 -13.32
CA LEU A 137 -3.22 9.45 -13.95
C LEU A 137 -3.83 10.68 -14.65
N PRO A 138 -3.98 11.84 -13.97
CA PRO A 138 -4.27 13.08 -14.66
C PRO A 138 -3.27 13.36 -15.78
N GLN A 139 -3.66 14.22 -16.72
CA GLN A 139 -2.73 14.70 -17.74
C GLN A 139 -1.48 15.31 -17.08
N GLY A 140 -0.30 14.93 -17.54
CA GLY A 140 0.95 15.46 -16.99
C GLY A 140 2.15 14.57 -17.21
N ALA A 141 3.26 15.03 -16.65
CA ALA A 141 4.52 14.30 -16.62
C ALA A 141 4.70 13.56 -15.29
N TYR A 142 5.25 12.36 -15.37
CA TYR A 142 5.46 11.48 -14.25
C TYR A 142 6.86 10.89 -14.28
N VAL A 143 7.35 10.52 -13.13
CA VAL A 143 8.61 9.81 -12.96
C VAL A 143 8.33 8.44 -12.34
N LEU A 144 8.71 7.40 -13.05
CA LEU A 144 8.69 6.04 -12.55
C LEU A 144 10.05 5.73 -11.98
N ARG A 145 10.14 5.58 -10.66
CA ARG A 145 11.37 5.25 -9.94
C ARG A 145 11.39 3.78 -9.59
N VAL A 146 12.50 3.11 -9.89
CA VAL A 146 12.74 1.72 -9.54
C VAL A 146 13.87 1.63 -8.53
N GLU A 147 13.61 0.99 -7.42
CA GLU A 147 14.53 0.76 -6.32
C GLU A 147 14.64 -0.73 -6.05
N GLY A 148 15.81 -1.22 -5.67
CA GLY A 148 16.05 -2.61 -5.30
C GLY A 148 16.32 -2.73 -3.82
N TYR A 149 15.86 -3.84 -3.24
CA TYR A 149 16.18 -4.18 -1.86
C TYR A 149 17.58 -4.82 -1.80
N ALA A 150 18.54 -4.08 -1.27
CA ALA A 150 19.88 -4.58 -0.99
C ALA A 150 19.89 -5.52 0.23
N ARG A 151 21.02 -6.18 0.47
CA ARG A 151 21.23 -6.99 1.69
C ARG A 151 21.03 -6.09 2.91
N GLY A 152 20.18 -6.54 3.84
CA GLY A 152 19.81 -5.75 5.02
C GLY A 152 18.55 -4.89 4.85
N GLY A 153 17.83 -5.01 3.71
CA GLY A 153 16.55 -4.33 3.48
C GLY A 153 16.64 -2.86 3.09
N LYS A 154 17.84 -2.32 2.90
CA LYS A 154 18.05 -0.94 2.42
C LYS A 154 17.59 -0.83 0.96
N LEU A 155 16.86 0.23 0.65
CA LEU A 155 16.46 0.56 -0.72
C LEU A 155 17.60 1.33 -1.43
N GLU A 156 17.91 0.88 -2.63
CA GLU A 156 18.87 1.53 -3.49
C GLU A 156 18.20 1.89 -4.82
N ARG A 157 18.34 3.14 -5.24
CA ARG A 157 17.82 3.59 -6.53
C ARG A 157 18.58 2.90 -7.65
N ILE A 158 17.81 2.30 -8.56
CA ILE A 158 18.36 1.55 -9.70
C ILE A 158 18.21 2.34 -10.99
N ALA A 159 17.00 2.87 -11.23
CA ALA A 159 16.67 3.56 -12.45
C ALA A 159 15.47 4.48 -12.27
N GLU A 160 15.34 5.42 -13.19
CA GLU A 160 14.16 6.27 -13.36
C GLU A 160 13.77 6.32 -14.84
N ALA A 161 12.47 6.31 -15.09
CA ALA A 161 11.93 6.52 -16.43
C ALA A 161 10.90 7.64 -16.39
N ARG A 162 10.86 8.46 -17.44
CA ARG A 162 9.87 9.52 -17.56
C ARG A 162 8.66 9.00 -18.33
N LEU A 163 7.49 9.25 -17.79
CA LEU A 163 6.23 8.91 -18.42
C LEU A 163 5.44 10.20 -18.68
N ARG A 164 4.67 10.22 -19.75
CA ARG A 164 3.78 11.33 -20.05
C ARG A 164 2.37 10.79 -20.29
N ALA A 165 1.45 11.18 -19.41
CA ALA A 165 0.04 10.91 -19.64
C ALA A 165 -0.51 11.97 -20.60
N ALA A 166 -1.02 11.51 -21.75
CA ALA A 166 -1.72 12.38 -22.68
C ALA A 166 -3.07 12.78 -22.06
N GLY A 167 -3.53 14.01 -22.34
CA GLY A 167 -4.87 14.45 -21.99
C GLY A 167 -5.93 13.69 -22.77
N ARG A 168 -7.12 13.69 -22.20
CA ARG A 168 -8.33 13.23 -22.85
C ARG A 168 -8.85 14.28 -23.84
#